data_35108b6bf3d6cbebf245e7cb5a9045e5
#
_entry.id   35108b6bf3d6cbebf245e7cb5a9045e5
#
_cell.length_a   1.000
_cell.length_b   1.000
_cell.length_c   1.000
_cell.angle_alpha   90.00
_cell.angle_beta   90.00
_cell.angle_gamma   90.00
#
_symmetry.space_group_name_H-M   'P 1'
#
loop_
_entity.id
_entity.type
_entity.pdbx_description
1 polymer ?
#
loop_
_entity_poly.entity_id
_entity_poly.type
_entity_poly.pdbx_seq_one_letter_code
_entity_poly.pdbx_strand_id
1 'polypeptide(L)'
;MNKAQRVEAAIKGEAVDRIPFSVWYHLSGADQDPVSLAETTAELTKKYDYDFVKMMPFGLYGVQDLGAKVKIFSKQGEPPLWERGPVQRVEDYLSLTPIPAIQGTYGKQLEFTELLRKQLPGDVPYIQTIFSPLTTLH
;
A
#
# COMPACT_ATOMS: atom_id res chain seq x y z
N MET A 1 4.54 -26.53 -4.99
CA MET A 1 5.20 -25.40 -4.29
C MET A 1 4.19 -24.67 -3.42
N ASN A 2 4.58 -24.20 -2.22
CA ASN A 2 3.77 -23.21 -1.52
C ASN A 2 3.96 -21.81 -2.16
N LYS A 3 3.21 -20.81 -1.70
CA LYS A 3 3.21 -19.47 -2.31
C LYS A 3 4.58 -18.79 -2.22
N ALA A 4 5.22 -18.82 -1.06
CA ALA A 4 6.55 -18.24 -0.88
C ALA A 4 7.60 -18.90 -1.79
N GLN A 5 7.64 -20.22 -1.82
CA GLN A 5 8.56 -20.98 -2.68
C GLN A 5 8.38 -20.65 -4.18
N ARG A 6 7.12 -20.53 -4.62
CA ARG A 6 6.80 -20.19 -6.02
C ARG A 6 7.27 -18.78 -6.38
N VAL A 7 7.01 -17.80 -5.52
CA VAL A 7 7.46 -16.42 -5.74
C VAL A 7 8.98 -16.33 -5.71
N GLU A 8 9.64 -16.99 -4.76
CA GLU A 8 11.09 -17.00 -4.65
C GLU A 8 11.76 -17.65 -5.87
N ALA A 9 11.27 -18.81 -6.33
CA ALA A 9 11.78 -19.48 -7.52
C ALA A 9 11.61 -18.60 -8.78
N ALA A 10 10.44 -17.95 -8.92
CA ALA A 10 10.20 -17.04 -10.04
C ALA A 10 11.17 -15.84 -10.05
N ILE A 11 11.45 -15.24 -8.87
CA ILE A 11 12.41 -14.14 -8.75
C ILE A 11 13.83 -14.59 -9.14
N LYS A 12 14.19 -15.84 -8.84
CA LYS A 12 15.50 -16.43 -9.17
C LYS A 12 15.59 -16.91 -10.63
N GLY A 13 14.50 -16.90 -11.38
CA GLY A 13 14.43 -17.46 -12.73
C GLY A 13 14.46 -18.98 -12.76
N GLU A 14 14.09 -19.63 -11.67
CA GLU A 14 14.00 -21.09 -11.54
C GLU A 14 12.63 -21.60 -12.04
N ALA A 15 12.53 -22.90 -12.27
CA ALA A 15 11.29 -23.53 -12.69
C ALA A 15 10.22 -23.44 -11.60
N VAL A 16 9.01 -23.09 -12.00
CA VAL A 16 7.83 -22.97 -11.13
C VAL A 16 6.72 -23.91 -11.60
N ASP A 17 5.89 -24.35 -10.68
CA ASP A 17 4.71 -25.17 -10.98
C ASP A 17 3.62 -24.40 -11.73
N ARG A 18 3.51 -23.08 -11.50
CA ARG A 18 2.72 -22.10 -12.25
C ARG A 18 3.29 -20.69 -12.06
N ILE A 19 2.97 -19.78 -12.93
CA ILE A 19 3.37 -18.36 -12.81
C ILE A 19 2.71 -17.78 -11.57
N PRO A 20 3.48 -17.20 -10.59
CA PRO A 20 2.89 -16.51 -9.47
C PRO A 20 2.18 -15.24 -9.92
N PHE A 21 1.02 -14.97 -9.37
CA PHE A 21 0.25 -13.80 -9.71
C PHE A 21 -0.36 -13.10 -8.50
N SER A 22 -0.60 -11.82 -8.65
CA SER A 22 -1.40 -10.99 -7.77
C SER A 22 -2.10 -9.91 -8.59
N VAL A 23 -3.14 -9.31 -8.03
CA VAL A 23 -3.82 -8.17 -8.65
C VAL A 23 -3.70 -6.97 -7.72
N TRP A 24 -3.43 -5.82 -8.32
CA TRP A 24 -3.36 -4.55 -7.62
C TRP A 24 -4.42 -3.59 -8.13
N TYR A 25 -5.12 -2.95 -7.21
CA TYR A 25 -6.05 -1.86 -7.47
C TYR A 25 -6.34 -1.08 -6.18
N HIS A 26 -6.87 0.12 -6.31
CA HIS A 26 -7.24 0.92 -5.14
C HIS A 26 -8.56 0.41 -4.53
N LEU A 27 -8.54 0.21 -3.22
CA LEU A 27 -9.69 -0.16 -2.41
C LEU A 27 -10.31 1.09 -1.78
N SER A 28 -10.74 2.05 -2.64
CA SER A 28 -11.30 3.32 -2.20
C SER A 28 -12.41 3.10 -1.17
N GLY A 29 -12.37 3.88 -0.10
CA GLY A 29 -13.25 3.70 1.06
C GLY A 29 -12.66 2.78 2.13
N ALA A 30 -12.25 1.55 1.79
CA ALA A 30 -11.57 0.66 2.73
C ALA A 30 -10.16 1.14 3.06
N ASP A 31 -9.48 1.79 2.11
CA ASP A 31 -8.09 2.26 2.24
C ASP A 31 -7.88 3.42 3.25
N GLN A 32 -8.96 3.94 3.83
CA GLN A 32 -8.90 4.98 4.86
C GLN A 32 -8.83 4.42 6.29
N ASP A 33 -9.23 3.15 6.46
CA ASP A 33 -9.23 2.45 7.75
C ASP A 33 -8.39 1.18 7.68
N PRO A 34 -7.36 1.02 8.54
CA PRO A 34 -6.46 -0.14 8.52
C PRO A 34 -7.17 -1.49 8.68
N VAL A 35 -8.24 -1.53 9.47
CA VAL A 35 -9.01 -2.76 9.71
C VAL A 35 -9.76 -3.17 8.45
N SER A 36 -10.54 -2.26 7.88
CA SER A 36 -11.31 -2.50 6.64
C SER A 36 -10.40 -2.87 5.48
N LEU A 37 -9.24 -2.20 5.38
CA LEU A 37 -8.26 -2.49 4.33
C LEU A 37 -7.66 -3.89 4.50
N ALA A 38 -7.34 -4.30 5.73
CA ALA A 38 -6.80 -5.64 6.01
C ALA A 38 -7.81 -6.74 5.73
N GLU A 39 -9.05 -6.57 6.17
CA GLU A 39 -10.14 -7.51 5.93
C GLU A 39 -10.41 -7.70 4.44
N THR A 40 -10.63 -6.59 3.72
CA THR A 40 -10.90 -6.63 2.27
C THR A 40 -9.73 -7.25 1.50
N THR A 41 -8.49 -6.88 1.84
CA THR A 41 -7.29 -7.44 1.19
C THR A 41 -7.16 -8.95 1.46
N ALA A 42 -7.42 -9.39 2.70
CA ALA A 42 -7.38 -10.81 3.05
C ALA A 42 -8.46 -11.62 2.35
N GLU A 43 -9.69 -11.09 2.29
CA GLU A 43 -10.80 -11.73 1.57
C GLU A 43 -10.49 -11.92 0.09
N LEU A 44 -10.00 -10.87 -0.58
CA LEU A 44 -9.64 -10.94 -2.00
C LEU A 44 -8.48 -11.90 -2.25
N THR A 45 -7.47 -11.88 -1.39
CA THR A 45 -6.32 -12.79 -1.48
C THR A 45 -6.76 -14.26 -1.37
N LYS A 46 -7.66 -14.57 -0.44
CA LYS A 46 -8.22 -15.91 -0.29
C LYS A 46 -9.14 -16.29 -1.45
N LYS A 47 -10.04 -15.39 -1.83
CA LYS A 47 -11.04 -15.62 -2.89
C LYS A 47 -10.41 -15.93 -4.25
N TYR A 48 -9.35 -15.24 -4.59
CA TYR A 48 -8.68 -15.37 -5.88
C TYR A 48 -7.38 -16.15 -5.83
N ASP A 49 -7.03 -16.68 -4.65
CA ASP A 49 -5.81 -17.47 -4.42
C ASP A 49 -4.52 -16.76 -4.88
N TYR A 50 -4.38 -15.47 -4.55
CA TYR A 50 -3.17 -14.72 -4.90
C TYR A 50 -1.92 -15.35 -4.29
N ASP A 51 -0.83 -15.37 -5.06
CA ASP A 51 0.45 -15.93 -4.62
C ASP A 51 1.22 -14.98 -3.71
N PHE A 52 0.96 -13.70 -3.82
CA PHE A 52 1.52 -12.66 -2.95
C PHE A 52 0.55 -11.48 -2.86
N VAL A 53 0.72 -10.66 -1.85
CA VAL A 53 -0.04 -9.42 -1.70
C VAL A 53 0.83 -8.25 -2.12
N LYS A 54 0.41 -7.51 -3.13
CA LYS A 54 0.88 -6.14 -3.32
C LYS A 54 0.06 -5.25 -2.40
N MET A 55 0.74 -4.65 -1.40
CA MET A 55 0.11 -3.77 -0.42
C MET A 55 -0.54 -2.58 -1.15
N MET A 56 -1.78 -2.29 -0.80
CA MET A 56 -2.64 -1.32 -1.51
C MET A 56 -3.02 -0.16 -0.60
N PRO A 57 -2.06 0.68 -0.18
CA PRO A 57 -2.39 1.88 0.57
C PRO A 57 -3.16 2.85 -0.30
N PHE A 58 -3.82 3.77 0.33
CA PHE A 58 -4.36 4.93 -0.37
C PHE A 58 -3.23 5.71 -1.07
N GLY A 59 -3.44 6.10 -2.34
CA GLY A 59 -2.35 6.51 -3.24
C GLY A 59 -1.53 7.73 -2.80
N LEU A 60 -2.08 8.58 -1.93
CA LEU A 60 -1.42 9.81 -1.46
C LEU A 60 -0.99 9.72 0.02
N TYR A 61 -0.90 8.49 0.58
CA TYR A 61 -0.52 8.26 1.97
C TYR A 61 0.85 8.85 2.35
N GLY A 62 1.77 8.96 1.40
CA GLY A 62 3.11 9.48 1.66
C GLY A 62 3.18 11.00 1.77
N VAL A 63 2.16 11.74 1.33
CA VAL A 63 2.18 13.22 1.28
C VAL A 63 1.12 13.89 2.13
N GLN A 64 0.07 13.17 2.51
CA GLN A 64 -1.05 13.75 3.25
C GLN A 64 -0.60 14.38 4.57
N ASP A 65 0.22 13.67 5.34
CA ASP A 65 0.70 14.14 6.62
C ASP A 65 1.75 15.25 6.51
N LEU A 66 2.35 15.42 5.33
CA LEU A 66 3.23 16.55 5.03
C LEU A 66 2.46 17.83 4.68
N GLY A 67 1.13 17.80 4.71
CA GLY A 67 0.27 18.95 4.47
C GLY A 67 -0.33 19.00 3.06
N ALA A 68 -0.26 17.93 2.28
CA ALA A 68 -0.98 17.85 1.02
C ALA A 68 -2.49 17.91 1.25
N LYS A 69 -3.18 18.74 0.46
CA LYS A 69 -4.65 18.76 0.43
C LYS A 69 -5.14 17.70 -0.54
N VAL A 70 -5.89 16.76 0.00
CA VAL A 70 -6.38 15.58 -0.71
C VAL A 70 -7.88 15.47 -0.55
N LYS A 71 -8.58 15.25 -1.65
CA LYS A 71 -10.01 14.89 -1.63
C LYS A 71 -10.12 13.38 -1.76
N ILE A 72 -10.73 12.75 -0.77
CA ILE A 72 -10.93 11.32 -0.69
C ILE A 72 -12.36 11.01 -1.13
N PHE A 73 -12.53 9.99 -1.96
CA PHE A 73 -13.81 9.48 -2.39
C PHE A 73 -14.08 8.13 -1.74
N SER A 74 -15.34 7.89 -1.39
CA SER A 74 -15.78 6.61 -0.80
C SER A 74 -16.25 5.59 -1.85
N LYS A 75 -16.42 6.02 -3.11
CA LYS A 75 -16.86 5.14 -4.16
C LYS A 75 -15.72 4.25 -4.64
N GLN A 76 -15.96 2.96 -4.66
CA GLN A 76 -14.97 1.98 -5.06
C GLN A 76 -14.44 2.27 -6.48
N GLY A 77 -13.12 2.26 -6.61
CA GLY A 77 -12.42 2.51 -7.88
C GLY A 77 -12.14 3.98 -8.17
N GLU A 78 -12.62 4.90 -7.36
CA GLU A 78 -12.26 6.32 -7.49
C GLU A 78 -10.95 6.60 -6.73
N PRO A 79 -9.87 6.99 -7.43
CA PRO A 79 -8.62 7.36 -6.75
C PRO A 79 -8.80 8.69 -6.01
N PRO A 80 -8.02 8.94 -4.95
CA PRO A 80 -7.99 10.23 -4.30
C PRO A 80 -7.55 11.31 -5.29
N LEU A 81 -8.14 12.51 -5.19
CA LEU A 81 -7.72 13.66 -5.97
C LEU A 81 -6.72 14.49 -5.18
N TRP A 82 -5.63 14.80 -5.82
CA TRP A 82 -4.71 15.82 -5.36
C TRP A 82 -5.28 17.20 -5.64
N GLU A 83 -5.46 18.01 -4.61
CA GLU A 83 -5.88 19.41 -4.75
C GLU A 83 -4.67 20.37 -4.67
N ARG A 84 -3.75 20.10 -3.72
CA ARG A 84 -2.57 20.94 -3.52
C ARG A 84 -1.47 20.15 -2.82
N GLY A 85 -0.24 20.22 -3.33
CA GLY A 85 0.95 19.66 -2.69
C GLY A 85 1.40 20.44 -1.45
N PRO A 86 2.23 19.83 -0.60
CA PRO A 86 2.80 20.49 0.57
C PRO A 86 3.81 21.58 0.20
N VAL A 87 4.44 21.45 -0.96
CA VAL A 87 5.46 22.36 -1.49
C VAL A 87 4.91 23.10 -2.70
N GLN A 88 4.94 24.43 -2.66
CA GLN A 88 4.53 25.30 -3.77
C GLN A 88 5.71 26.14 -4.29
N ARG A 89 6.69 26.37 -3.43
CA ARG A 89 7.91 27.14 -3.70
C ARG A 89 9.11 26.43 -3.09
N VAL A 90 10.30 26.75 -3.55
CA VAL A 90 11.54 26.14 -3.06
C VAL A 90 11.70 26.31 -1.54
N GLU A 91 11.30 27.47 -1.01
CA GLU A 91 11.39 27.77 0.41
C GLU A 91 10.53 26.87 1.29
N ASP A 92 9.45 26.33 0.73
CA ASP A 92 8.52 25.45 1.45
C ASP A 92 9.18 24.13 1.88
N TYR A 93 10.24 23.69 1.15
CA TYR A 93 11.03 22.49 1.55
C TYR A 93 11.65 22.64 2.94
N LEU A 94 12.06 23.85 3.31
CA LEU A 94 12.68 24.14 4.59
C LEU A 94 11.67 24.10 5.75
N SER A 95 10.39 24.19 5.46
CA SER A 95 9.30 24.13 6.45
C SER A 95 8.75 22.73 6.70
N LEU A 96 9.15 21.74 5.87
CA LEU A 96 8.71 20.36 6.05
C LEU A 96 9.28 19.80 7.36
N THR A 97 8.41 19.26 8.19
CA THR A 97 8.78 18.62 9.45
C THR A 97 8.74 17.11 9.31
N PRO A 98 9.80 16.39 9.70
CA PRO A 98 9.78 14.93 9.74
C PRO A 98 8.65 14.41 10.61
N ILE A 99 7.93 13.41 10.12
CA ILE A 99 6.82 12.77 10.83
C ILE A 99 7.30 11.37 11.27
N PRO A 100 7.11 10.99 12.54
CA PRO A 100 7.42 9.64 12.98
C PRO A 100 6.66 8.60 12.16
N ALA A 101 7.35 7.56 11.66
CA ALA A 101 6.76 6.52 10.80
C ALA A 101 5.60 5.74 11.45
N ILE A 102 5.49 5.78 12.77
CA ILE A 102 4.41 5.14 13.55
C ILE A 102 3.15 6.01 13.69
N GLN A 103 3.16 7.21 13.11
CA GLN A 103 2.04 8.16 13.22
C GLN A 103 1.40 8.43 11.86
N GLY A 104 0.23 9.08 11.89
CA GLY A 104 -0.48 9.53 10.71
C GLY A 104 -0.79 8.41 9.72
N THR A 105 -0.69 8.71 8.44
CA THR A 105 -0.98 7.76 7.36
C THR A 105 0.05 6.63 7.27
N TYR A 106 1.31 6.86 7.60
CA TYR A 106 2.32 5.80 7.72
C TYR A 106 2.02 4.84 8.87
N GLY A 107 1.59 5.36 10.03
CA GLY A 107 1.16 4.55 11.17
C GLY A 107 -0.01 3.64 10.80
N LYS A 108 -0.98 4.15 10.05
CA LYS A 108 -2.09 3.34 9.51
C LYS A 108 -1.60 2.22 8.59
N GLN A 109 -0.55 2.44 7.78
CA GLN A 109 0.01 1.39 6.93
C GLN A 109 0.72 0.30 7.73
N LEU A 110 1.40 0.67 8.80
CA LEU A 110 2.01 -0.32 9.72
C LEU A 110 0.93 -1.16 10.39
N GLU A 111 -0.12 -0.53 10.93
CA GLU A 111 -1.27 -1.22 11.52
C GLU A 111 -1.96 -2.16 10.51
N PHE A 112 -2.23 -1.68 9.30
CA PHE A 112 -2.75 -2.50 8.21
C PHE A 112 -1.89 -3.74 7.96
N THR A 113 -0.57 -3.56 7.89
CA THR A 113 0.37 -4.66 7.65
C THR A 113 0.31 -5.71 8.77
N GLU A 114 0.26 -5.27 10.03
CA GLU A 114 0.15 -6.16 11.18
C GLU A 114 -1.17 -6.94 11.20
N LEU A 115 -2.28 -6.25 10.91
CA LEU A 115 -3.61 -6.86 10.86
C LEU A 115 -3.72 -7.87 9.72
N LEU A 116 -3.23 -7.52 8.54
CA LEU A 116 -3.24 -8.40 7.37
C LEU A 116 -2.41 -9.68 7.61
N ARG A 117 -1.23 -9.54 8.23
CA ARG A 117 -0.36 -10.66 8.58
C ARG A 117 -1.03 -11.67 9.51
N LYS A 118 -1.94 -11.23 10.37
CA LYS A 118 -2.71 -12.11 11.27
C LYS A 118 -3.84 -12.87 10.55
N GLN A 119 -4.26 -12.38 9.40
CA GLN A 119 -5.42 -12.92 8.65
C GLN A 119 -5.01 -13.86 7.51
N LEU A 120 -3.77 -13.81 7.06
CA LEU A 120 -3.26 -14.64 5.96
C LEU A 120 -2.29 -15.71 6.45
N PRO A 121 -2.19 -16.84 5.72
CA PRO A 121 -1.16 -17.86 5.98
C PRO A 121 0.25 -17.27 5.94
N GLY A 122 1.16 -17.81 6.75
CA GLY A 122 2.52 -17.31 6.87
C GLY A 122 3.41 -17.50 5.62
N ASP A 123 2.93 -18.23 4.63
CA ASP A 123 3.61 -18.46 3.35
C ASP A 123 3.16 -17.50 2.23
N VAL A 124 2.35 -16.51 2.52
CA VAL A 124 1.95 -15.46 1.57
C VAL A 124 2.94 -14.29 1.65
N PRO A 125 3.79 -14.06 0.63
CA PRO A 125 4.68 -12.90 0.61
C PRO A 125 3.95 -11.58 0.42
N TYR A 126 4.60 -10.48 0.83
CA TYR A 126 4.09 -9.12 0.71
C TYR A 126 5.06 -8.25 -0.09
N ILE A 127 4.54 -7.38 -0.95
CA ILE A 127 5.31 -6.39 -1.70
C ILE A 127 4.72 -5.00 -1.39
N GLN A 128 5.59 -4.08 -0.96
CA GLN A 128 5.23 -2.68 -0.75
C GLN A 128 5.80 -1.81 -1.86
N THR A 129 4.96 -0.94 -2.42
CA THR A 129 5.43 0.11 -3.31
C THR A 129 6.00 1.26 -2.49
N ILE A 130 7.24 1.63 -2.77
CA ILE A 130 7.92 2.78 -2.16
C ILE A 130 8.21 3.78 -3.27
N PHE A 131 7.74 5.00 -3.11
CA PHE A 131 8.03 6.10 -4.03
C PHE A 131 9.37 6.76 -3.70
N SER A 132 10.04 7.31 -4.70
CA SER A 132 11.21 8.12 -4.47
C SER A 132 10.84 9.42 -3.72
N PRO A 133 11.77 10.06 -2.98
CA PRO A 133 11.50 11.33 -2.34
C PRO A 133 10.98 12.39 -3.31
N LEU A 134 11.54 12.45 -4.53
CA LEU A 134 11.08 13.40 -5.55
C LEU A 134 9.65 13.13 -6.01
N THR A 135 9.27 11.86 -6.23
CA THR A 135 7.89 11.49 -6.57
C THR A 135 6.91 11.82 -5.43
N THR A 136 7.37 11.73 -4.19
CA THR A 136 6.53 12.02 -3.02
C THR A 136 6.29 13.52 -2.84
N LEU A 137 7.25 14.37 -3.20
CA LEU A 137 7.21 15.82 -2.95
C LEU A 137 6.78 16.65 -4.19
N HIS A 138 6.71 16.05 -5.36
CA HIS A 138 6.27 16.67 -6.61
C HIS A 138 4.76 16.50 -6.76
#